data_f2ca4a7f276df6517dbcf223f9d00178
#
_entry.id   f2ca4a7f276df6517dbcf223f9d00178
#
_cell.length_a   1.000
_cell.length_b   1.000
_cell.length_c   1.000
_cell.angle_alpha   90.00
_cell.angle_beta   90.00
_cell.angle_gamma   90.00
#
_symmetry.space_group_name_H-M   'P 1'
#
loop_
_entity.id
_entity.type
_entity.pdbx_description
1 polymer ?
#
loop_
_entity_poly.entity_id
_entity_poly.type
_entity_poly.pdbx_seq_one_letter_code
_entity_poly.pdbx_strand_id
1 'polypeptide(L)'
;MGGQIMHKVTLIPGDGIGPEITGATRKIIEATGVKIGWEVVECGEGVKEREGTVCPDYVLDSVKRTGVALKGPMIVPKGGDYVATHWTLNGRAKTPKSYPSVNNTIRRALECGVCLRLADNFPGVPSKYANVHVAIVRELTEDVYIASEYSVGEEYAVALKVITRAASENAARFAFKFAQENGRRKVTAVHKANVLKQSDGLFLEVCREVATHYPEIEFDDRMIDATVAGLVANPEDFDVLVMPNQYGDIVSDLCASMVGGLGMSPGVNIGEHAAVYEATHGAAPDIAGLNVANPTALMLSGVMMLRQLGETQAANLCEQAIHEVLKERVHVTRDLGGTASTSEYTEAIVNKIMKLA
;
A
#
# COMPACT_ATOMS: atom_id res chain seq x y z
N MET A 1 -0.08 11.39 35.78
CA MET A 1 0.49 11.91 34.53
C MET A 1 1.03 10.70 33.79
N GLY A 2 0.27 10.15 32.83
CA GLY A 2 0.73 9.06 31.96
C GLY A 2 1.83 9.60 31.06
N GLY A 3 3.04 9.03 31.14
CA GLY A 3 4.11 9.37 30.22
C GLY A 3 3.64 9.09 28.78
N GLN A 4 3.68 10.09 27.93
CA GLN A 4 3.31 9.95 26.53
C GLN A 4 4.28 8.95 25.88
N ILE A 5 3.76 7.85 25.34
CA ILE A 5 4.56 6.80 24.68
C ILE A 5 5.21 7.43 23.45
N MET A 6 6.52 7.32 23.31
CA MET A 6 7.22 7.74 22.11
C MET A 6 7.36 6.54 21.17
N HIS A 7 6.61 6.54 20.07
CA HIS A 7 6.73 5.52 19.03
C HIS A 7 8.00 5.76 18.21
N LYS A 8 8.67 4.68 17.80
CA LYS A 8 9.76 4.75 16.81
C LYS A 8 9.23 4.25 15.48
N VAL A 9 9.40 5.06 14.43
CA VAL A 9 8.93 4.75 13.08
C VAL A 9 10.06 5.02 12.10
N THR A 10 10.33 4.08 11.22
CA THR A 10 11.25 4.31 10.09
C THR A 10 10.56 5.18 9.06
N LEU A 11 11.21 6.27 8.65
CA LEU A 11 10.76 7.14 7.56
C LEU A 11 11.68 6.95 6.36
N ILE A 12 11.13 6.50 5.25
CA ILE A 12 11.83 6.32 3.98
C ILE A 12 11.26 7.36 3.00
N PRO A 13 11.94 8.49 2.76
CA PRO A 13 11.41 9.52 1.85
C PRO A 13 11.17 9.02 0.43
N GLY A 14 12.04 8.14 -0.08
CA GLY A 14 11.94 7.61 -1.44
C GLY A 14 12.40 8.61 -2.51
N ASP A 15 11.94 8.39 -3.74
CA ASP A 15 12.34 9.13 -4.94
C ASP A 15 11.27 10.12 -5.42
N GLY A 16 11.65 11.01 -6.33
CA GLY A 16 10.74 11.91 -7.02
C GLY A 16 9.96 12.81 -6.08
N ILE A 17 8.62 12.70 -6.08
CA ILE A 17 7.74 13.45 -5.16
C ILE A 17 7.82 12.95 -3.71
N GLY A 18 8.52 11.85 -3.46
CA GLY A 18 8.58 11.19 -2.16
C GLY A 18 8.96 12.08 -0.99
N PRO A 19 10.10 12.83 -1.03
CA PRO A 19 10.48 13.75 0.04
C PRO A 19 9.42 14.81 0.35
N GLU A 20 8.74 15.31 -0.67
CA GLU A 20 7.68 16.33 -0.56
C GLU A 20 6.46 15.77 0.18
N ILE A 21 5.93 14.63 -0.25
CA ILE A 21 4.71 14.04 0.34
C ILE A 21 4.97 13.38 1.70
N THR A 22 6.16 12.84 1.95
CA THR A 22 6.54 12.32 3.28
C THR A 22 6.70 13.44 4.29
N GLY A 23 7.30 14.57 3.88
CA GLY A 23 7.36 15.80 4.69
C GLY A 23 5.98 16.33 5.04
N ALA A 24 5.07 16.38 4.07
CA ALA A 24 3.68 16.76 4.26
C ALA A 24 2.93 15.83 5.24
N THR A 25 3.08 14.52 5.08
CA THR A 25 2.47 13.52 5.96
C THR A 25 3.00 13.61 7.40
N ARG A 26 4.31 13.73 7.55
CA ARG A 26 4.94 13.93 8.85
C ARG A 26 4.38 15.17 9.56
N LYS A 27 4.23 16.29 8.84
CA LYS A 27 3.73 17.56 9.37
C LYS A 27 2.32 17.45 9.93
N ILE A 28 1.39 16.76 9.24
CA ILE A 28 0.03 16.57 9.76
C ILE A 28 -0.01 15.64 10.98
N ILE A 29 0.82 14.59 11.00
CA ILE A 29 0.94 13.69 12.16
C ILE A 29 1.47 14.46 13.38
N GLU A 30 2.54 15.23 13.22
CA GLU A 30 3.13 16.03 14.29
C GLU A 30 2.16 17.09 14.84
N ALA A 31 1.27 17.63 13.99
CA ALA A 31 0.24 18.60 14.39
C ALA A 31 -0.79 18.02 15.37
N THR A 32 -0.97 16.70 15.43
CA THR A 32 -1.86 16.05 16.41
C THR A 32 -1.26 15.97 17.82
N GLY A 33 0.02 16.29 17.99
CA GLY A 33 0.74 16.20 19.26
C GLY A 33 1.31 14.80 19.58
N VAL A 34 1.04 13.77 18.76
CA VAL A 34 1.62 12.43 18.94
C VAL A 34 3.14 12.49 18.83
N LYS A 35 3.83 11.79 19.73
CA LYS A 35 5.29 11.77 19.79
C LYS A 35 5.84 10.60 19.00
N ILE A 36 6.39 10.89 17.82
CA ILE A 36 7.07 9.91 16.97
C ILE A 36 8.56 10.26 16.86
N GLY A 37 9.42 9.31 17.22
CA GLY A 37 10.84 9.35 16.92
C GLY A 37 11.06 8.82 15.51
N TRP A 38 11.14 9.73 14.54
CA TRP A 38 11.38 9.38 13.14
C TRP A 38 12.82 8.95 12.91
N GLU A 39 13.01 7.71 12.49
CA GLU A 39 14.29 7.19 12.04
C GLU A 39 14.34 7.31 10.51
N VAL A 40 14.94 8.41 10.04
CA VAL A 40 14.99 8.71 8.59
C VAL A 40 16.12 7.90 7.95
N VAL A 41 15.79 7.11 6.95
CA VAL A 41 16.74 6.31 6.16
C VAL A 41 16.53 6.56 4.67
N GLU A 42 17.61 6.66 3.93
CA GLU A 42 17.56 6.93 2.49
C GLU A 42 17.56 5.62 1.70
N CYS A 43 16.69 5.55 0.70
CA CYS A 43 16.52 4.42 -0.22
C CYS A 43 16.04 4.96 -1.57
N GLY A 44 16.40 4.29 -2.65
CA GLY A 44 16.03 4.66 -4.02
C GLY A 44 17.24 5.09 -4.87
N GLU A 45 16.98 5.69 -6.02
CA GLU A 45 18.02 6.10 -6.97
C GLU A 45 18.98 7.15 -6.39
N GLY A 46 18.49 8.03 -5.49
CA GLY A 46 19.32 9.08 -4.86
C GLY A 46 20.49 8.56 -4.02
N VAL A 47 20.51 7.30 -3.61
CA VAL A 47 21.62 6.72 -2.82
C VAL A 47 22.53 5.79 -3.62
N LYS A 48 22.17 5.44 -4.84
CA LYS A 48 22.86 4.44 -5.66
C LYS A 48 24.34 4.79 -5.92
N GLU A 49 24.62 6.03 -6.23
CA GLU A 49 25.98 6.48 -6.50
C GLU A 49 26.89 6.38 -5.25
N ARG A 50 26.34 6.64 -4.08
CA ARG A 50 27.05 6.67 -2.81
C ARG A 50 27.20 5.27 -2.20
N GLU A 51 26.15 4.46 -2.26
CA GLU A 51 26.05 3.18 -1.56
C GLU A 51 26.26 1.96 -2.48
N GLY A 52 26.33 2.16 -3.80
CA GLY A 52 26.41 1.08 -4.78
C GLY A 52 25.14 0.25 -4.93
N THR A 53 24.08 0.58 -4.19
CA THR A 53 22.77 -0.07 -4.24
C THR A 53 21.66 0.95 -3.99
N VAL A 54 20.48 0.70 -4.56
CA VAL A 54 19.28 1.50 -4.32
C VAL A 54 18.56 1.15 -3.01
N CYS A 55 18.92 0.03 -2.37
CA CYS A 55 18.36 -0.41 -1.09
C CYS A 55 19.47 -0.94 -0.17
N PRO A 56 20.17 -0.06 0.54
CA PRO A 56 21.17 -0.46 1.52
C PRO A 56 20.56 -1.30 2.65
N ASP A 57 21.33 -2.27 3.17
CA ASP A 57 20.87 -3.19 4.22
C ASP A 57 20.40 -2.47 5.49
N TYR A 58 20.98 -1.30 5.83
CA TYR A 58 20.58 -0.53 7.01
C TYR A 58 19.11 -0.04 6.93
N VAL A 59 18.53 0.09 5.73
CA VAL A 59 17.12 0.43 5.54
C VAL A 59 16.24 -0.68 6.10
N LEU A 60 16.56 -1.93 5.73
CA LEU A 60 15.83 -3.11 6.19
C LEU A 60 16.05 -3.35 7.69
N ASP A 61 17.27 -3.12 8.18
CA ASP A 61 17.59 -3.21 9.61
C ASP A 61 16.82 -2.18 10.44
N SER A 62 16.65 -0.95 9.92
CA SER A 62 15.82 0.08 10.55
C SER A 62 14.37 -0.35 10.65
N VAL A 63 13.76 -0.78 9.54
CA VAL A 63 12.34 -1.22 9.54
C VAL A 63 12.14 -2.43 10.46
N LYS A 64 13.07 -3.39 10.46
CA LYS A 64 13.01 -4.54 11.37
C LYS A 64 13.04 -4.11 12.83
N ARG A 65 13.88 -3.14 13.17
CA ARG A 65 14.02 -2.64 14.55
C ARG A 65 12.82 -1.86 15.03
N THR A 66 12.22 -1.04 14.15
CA THR A 66 11.05 -0.23 14.49
C THR A 66 9.73 -1.00 14.37
N GLY A 67 9.68 -2.04 13.53
CA GLY A 67 8.47 -2.79 13.19
C GLY A 67 7.48 -2.04 12.30
N VAL A 68 7.65 -0.72 12.13
CA VAL A 68 6.74 0.15 11.39
C VAL A 68 7.52 1.14 10.53
N ALA A 69 7.14 1.27 9.27
CA ALA A 69 7.72 2.26 8.37
C ALA A 69 6.64 3.05 7.62
N LEU A 70 6.89 4.36 7.43
CA LEU A 70 6.20 5.21 6.47
C LEU A 70 7.14 5.44 5.29
N LYS A 71 6.70 5.05 4.08
CA LYS A 71 7.56 5.02 2.90
C LYS A 71 6.97 5.83 1.75
N GLY A 72 7.75 6.76 1.21
CA GLY A 72 7.47 7.42 -0.06
C GLY A 72 7.65 6.48 -1.26
N PRO A 73 7.23 6.91 -2.45
CA PRO A 73 7.36 6.14 -3.69
C PRO A 73 8.81 5.97 -4.11
N MET A 74 9.07 4.92 -4.92
CA MET A 74 10.39 4.61 -5.47
C MET A 74 10.34 4.65 -7.01
N ILE A 75 11.42 5.08 -7.62
CA ILE A 75 11.62 4.91 -9.07
C ILE A 75 11.92 3.44 -9.34
N VAL A 76 11.18 2.87 -10.30
CA VAL A 76 11.42 1.52 -10.81
C VAL A 76 11.72 1.65 -12.32
N PRO A 77 12.99 1.58 -12.73
CA PRO A 77 13.37 1.67 -14.14
C PRO A 77 12.73 0.54 -14.96
N LYS A 78 12.31 0.84 -16.19
CA LYS A 78 11.90 -0.19 -17.15
C LYS A 78 13.14 -0.92 -17.67
N GLY A 79 13.27 -2.19 -17.33
CA GLY A 79 14.51 -2.94 -17.53
C GLY A 79 15.58 -2.54 -16.50
N GLY A 80 16.72 -3.18 -16.54
CA GLY A 80 17.85 -2.89 -15.66
C GLY A 80 18.23 -4.03 -14.74
N ASP A 81 19.20 -3.75 -13.87
CA ASP A 81 19.77 -4.75 -12.97
C ASP A 81 18.85 -5.05 -11.81
N TYR A 82 18.95 -6.30 -11.33
CA TYR A 82 18.31 -6.70 -10.08
C TYR A 82 18.92 -5.97 -8.89
N VAL A 83 18.09 -5.64 -7.91
CA VAL A 83 18.53 -5.04 -6.64
C VAL A 83 19.05 -6.14 -5.73
N ALA A 84 20.35 -6.12 -5.46
CA ALA A 84 20.98 -7.08 -4.55
C ALA A 84 20.88 -6.60 -3.09
N THR A 85 20.63 -7.54 -2.18
CA THR A 85 20.70 -7.32 -0.73
C THR A 85 21.27 -8.53 -0.04
N HIS A 86 21.97 -8.32 1.08
CA HIS A 86 22.48 -9.37 1.96
C HIS A 86 21.60 -9.59 3.19
N TRP A 87 20.57 -8.77 3.35
CA TRP A 87 19.71 -8.79 4.52
C TRP A 87 18.79 -10.02 4.55
N THR A 88 18.66 -10.64 5.73
CA THR A 88 17.72 -11.74 5.96
C THR A 88 17.05 -11.59 7.34
N LEU A 89 15.76 -11.86 7.42
CA LEU A 89 15.00 -11.80 8.66
C LEU A 89 15.47 -12.83 9.69
N ASN A 90 15.85 -14.03 9.26
CA ASN A 90 16.09 -15.19 10.10
C ASN A 90 17.53 -15.35 10.63
N GLY A 91 18.40 -14.35 10.51
CA GLY A 91 19.77 -14.41 11.04
C GLY A 91 20.69 -15.48 10.43
N ARG A 92 20.24 -16.21 9.39
CA ARG A 92 21.08 -17.15 8.65
C ARG A 92 22.15 -16.37 7.90
N ALA A 93 23.27 -17.01 7.60
CA ALA A 93 24.36 -16.41 6.84
C ALA A 93 23.80 -15.62 5.65
N LYS A 94 24.12 -14.30 5.62
CA LYS A 94 23.62 -13.36 4.61
C LYS A 94 24.10 -13.84 3.24
N THR A 95 23.28 -14.58 2.53
CA THR A 95 23.49 -14.85 1.10
C THR A 95 22.89 -13.71 0.31
N PRO A 96 23.62 -13.13 -0.66
CA PRO A 96 23.06 -12.12 -1.53
C PRO A 96 21.81 -12.65 -2.22
N LYS A 97 20.72 -11.89 -2.15
CA LYS A 97 19.51 -12.13 -2.91
C LYS A 97 19.27 -10.94 -3.83
N SER A 98 18.80 -11.21 -5.03
CA SER A 98 18.50 -10.20 -6.03
C SER A 98 17.01 -10.16 -6.31
N TYR A 99 16.45 -8.98 -6.38
CA TYR A 99 15.03 -8.74 -6.62
C TYR A 99 14.83 -7.76 -7.79
N PRO A 100 13.71 -7.83 -8.52
CA PRO A 100 13.51 -7.02 -9.72
C PRO A 100 13.32 -5.52 -9.45
N SER A 101 13.04 -5.12 -8.21
CA SER A 101 12.90 -3.71 -7.85
C SER A 101 13.11 -3.46 -6.35
N VAL A 102 13.31 -2.19 -5.98
CA VAL A 102 13.41 -1.74 -4.57
C VAL A 102 12.18 -2.15 -3.77
N ASN A 103 10.98 -1.95 -4.34
CA ASN A 103 9.74 -2.33 -3.66
C ASN A 103 9.68 -3.84 -3.39
N ASN A 104 10.05 -4.67 -4.40
CA ASN A 104 10.16 -6.12 -4.21
C ASN A 104 11.21 -6.49 -3.17
N THR A 105 12.35 -5.79 -3.14
CA THR A 105 13.40 -6.01 -2.15
C THR A 105 12.86 -5.80 -0.73
N ILE A 106 12.22 -4.66 -0.47
CA ILE A 106 11.66 -4.33 0.84
C ILE A 106 10.58 -5.35 1.25
N ARG A 107 9.61 -5.61 0.37
CA ARG A 107 8.50 -6.53 0.64
C ARG A 107 8.97 -7.94 0.95
N ARG A 108 9.90 -8.45 0.17
CA ARG A 108 10.40 -9.83 0.33
C ARG A 108 11.41 -9.98 1.45
N ALA A 109 12.29 -9.01 1.65
CA ALA A 109 13.24 -9.03 2.76
C ALA A 109 12.53 -8.91 4.12
N LEU A 110 11.42 -8.17 4.19
CA LEU A 110 10.60 -8.02 5.38
C LEU A 110 9.47 -9.07 5.49
N GLU A 111 9.43 -10.03 4.54
CA GLU A 111 8.42 -11.10 4.50
C GLU A 111 6.98 -10.56 4.55
N CYS A 112 6.73 -9.44 3.84
CA CYS A 112 5.40 -8.88 3.72
C CYS A 112 4.52 -9.83 2.89
N GLY A 113 3.58 -10.51 3.56
CA GLY A 113 2.71 -11.51 2.94
C GLY A 113 1.46 -10.94 2.30
N VAL A 114 1.03 -9.76 2.74
CA VAL A 114 -0.22 -9.13 2.32
C VAL A 114 0.00 -7.65 2.05
N CYS A 115 -0.66 -7.15 1.00
CA CYS A 115 -0.85 -5.71 0.78
C CYS A 115 -2.34 -5.40 0.91
N LEU A 116 -2.68 -4.46 1.78
CA LEU A 116 -4.02 -3.87 1.87
C LEU A 116 -4.04 -2.53 1.17
N ARG A 117 -4.99 -2.33 0.27
CA ARG A 117 -5.27 -1.08 -0.42
C ARG A 117 -6.73 -0.69 -0.20
N LEU A 118 -6.98 0.58 0.10
CA LEU A 118 -8.33 1.07 0.30
C LEU A 118 -8.71 2.03 -0.83
N ALA A 119 -9.92 1.87 -1.33
CA ALA A 119 -10.51 2.75 -2.33
C ALA A 119 -11.88 3.21 -1.83
N ASP A 120 -11.92 4.42 -1.33
CA ASP A 120 -13.11 5.05 -0.75
C ASP A 120 -13.40 6.38 -1.44
N ASN A 121 -14.67 6.67 -1.69
CA ASN A 121 -15.06 8.00 -2.14
C ASN A 121 -14.92 9.02 -1.02
N PHE A 122 -14.34 10.16 -1.36
CA PHE A 122 -14.21 11.28 -0.44
C PHE A 122 -15.14 12.44 -0.85
N PRO A 123 -15.86 13.05 0.10
CA PRO A 123 -16.66 14.23 -0.18
C PRO A 123 -15.81 15.35 -0.79
N GLY A 124 -16.25 15.92 -1.89
CA GLY A 124 -15.53 17.00 -2.59
C GLY A 124 -14.48 16.52 -3.63
N VAL A 125 -14.14 15.24 -3.65
CA VAL A 125 -13.23 14.68 -4.67
C VAL A 125 -14.02 14.32 -5.93
N PRO A 126 -13.61 14.79 -7.13
CA PRO A 126 -14.28 14.43 -8.38
C PRO A 126 -14.18 12.92 -8.64
N SER A 127 -15.32 12.28 -8.79
CA SER A 127 -15.43 10.88 -9.18
C SER A 127 -16.67 10.66 -10.04
N LYS A 128 -16.59 9.67 -10.93
CA LYS A 128 -17.77 9.19 -11.70
C LYS A 128 -18.67 8.29 -10.86
N TYR A 129 -18.16 7.78 -9.75
CA TYR A 129 -18.83 6.83 -8.87
C TYR A 129 -19.13 7.47 -7.52
N ALA A 130 -20.30 7.20 -6.96
CA ALA A 130 -20.73 7.83 -5.71
C ALA A 130 -20.51 6.94 -4.47
N ASN A 131 -20.45 5.62 -4.63
CA ASN A 131 -20.52 4.65 -3.54
C ASN A 131 -19.43 3.57 -3.66
N VAL A 132 -18.19 3.98 -3.97
CA VAL A 132 -17.05 3.05 -3.92
C VAL A 132 -16.54 2.98 -2.50
N HIS A 133 -16.51 1.77 -1.95
CA HIS A 133 -16.00 1.47 -0.61
C HIS A 133 -15.38 0.07 -0.61
N VAL A 134 -14.25 -0.09 -1.29
CA VAL A 134 -13.63 -1.39 -1.59
C VAL A 134 -12.29 -1.51 -0.91
N ALA A 135 -12.08 -2.61 -0.19
CA ALA A 135 -10.78 -3.00 0.33
C ALA A 135 -10.19 -4.11 -0.54
N ILE A 136 -8.98 -3.93 -1.02
CA ILE A 136 -8.26 -4.92 -1.84
C ILE A 136 -7.16 -5.55 -0.98
N VAL A 137 -7.29 -6.84 -0.73
CA VAL A 137 -6.29 -7.67 -0.05
C VAL A 137 -5.53 -8.45 -1.12
N ARG A 138 -4.32 -8.00 -1.39
CA ARG A 138 -3.42 -8.56 -2.39
C ARG A 138 -2.42 -9.49 -1.70
N GLU A 139 -2.35 -10.76 -2.11
CA GLU A 139 -1.21 -11.62 -1.79
C GLU A 139 0.06 -10.96 -2.37
N LEU A 140 1.19 -10.98 -1.64
CA LEU A 140 2.32 -10.11 -1.99
C LEU A 140 3.65 -10.86 -2.22
N THR A 141 3.72 -12.15 -1.97
CA THR A 141 4.99 -12.90 -1.95
C THR A 141 5.25 -13.74 -3.19
N GLU A 142 4.22 -14.10 -3.94
CA GLU A 142 4.31 -15.06 -5.02
C GLU A 142 3.61 -14.60 -6.31
N ASP A 143 2.98 -15.48 -7.05
CA ASP A 143 2.45 -15.25 -8.40
C ASP A 143 3.60 -15.07 -9.41
N VAL A 144 3.41 -14.40 -10.52
CA VAL A 144 4.46 -14.03 -11.48
C VAL A 144 5.48 -13.04 -10.90
N TYR A 145 5.16 -12.39 -9.78
CA TYR A 145 6.02 -11.45 -9.07
C TYR A 145 7.22 -12.09 -8.35
N ILE A 146 7.31 -13.43 -8.35
CA ILE A 146 8.56 -14.11 -7.99
C ILE A 146 9.68 -13.78 -8.98
N ALA A 147 9.33 -13.25 -10.16
CA ALA A 147 10.22 -12.90 -11.27
C ALA A 147 11.13 -14.08 -11.70
N SER A 148 10.58 -15.29 -11.66
CA SER A 148 11.23 -16.47 -12.21
C SER A 148 10.85 -16.60 -13.67
N GLU A 149 11.70 -16.06 -14.52
CA GLU A 149 11.48 -16.04 -15.95
C GLU A 149 12.77 -16.39 -16.72
N TYR A 150 12.62 -16.86 -17.93
CA TYR A 150 13.76 -17.17 -18.81
C TYR A 150 13.35 -17.11 -20.29
N SER A 151 14.31 -16.78 -21.14
CA SER A 151 14.15 -16.83 -22.58
C SER A 151 14.55 -18.20 -23.13
N VAL A 152 13.83 -18.68 -24.12
CA VAL A 152 14.12 -19.90 -24.85
C VAL A 152 14.43 -19.50 -26.31
N GLY A 153 15.73 -19.39 -26.61
CA GLY A 153 16.17 -18.76 -27.84
C GLY A 153 15.81 -17.27 -27.89
N GLU A 154 15.53 -16.75 -29.08
CA GLU A 154 15.15 -15.36 -29.29
C GLU A 154 13.62 -15.17 -29.44
N GLU A 155 12.86 -16.28 -29.54
CA GLU A 155 11.45 -16.25 -29.87
C GLU A 155 10.50 -16.46 -28.70
N TYR A 156 10.97 -17.05 -27.59
CA TYR A 156 10.13 -17.42 -26.47
C TYR A 156 10.66 -16.86 -25.14
N ALA A 157 9.77 -16.29 -24.36
CA ALA A 157 10.02 -16.01 -22.96
C ALA A 157 8.95 -16.72 -22.09
N VAL A 158 9.38 -17.31 -20.99
CA VAL A 158 8.54 -18.05 -20.04
C VAL A 158 8.61 -17.36 -18.69
N ALA A 159 7.46 -17.09 -18.07
CA ALA A 159 7.35 -16.65 -16.68
C ALA A 159 6.59 -17.71 -15.88
N LEU A 160 7.05 -18.01 -14.68
CA LEU A 160 6.39 -18.94 -13.79
C LEU A 160 5.42 -18.22 -12.87
N LYS A 161 4.16 -18.66 -12.88
CA LYS A 161 3.16 -18.29 -11.87
C LYS A 161 3.20 -19.37 -10.77
N VAL A 162 3.49 -18.94 -9.54
CA VAL A 162 3.52 -19.83 -8.36
C VAL A 162 2.46 -19.41 -7.37
N ILE A 163 1.62 -20.34 -6.96
CA ILE A 163 0.62 -20.17 -5.90
C ILE A 163 0.82 -21.29 -4.89
N THR A 164 0.96 -20.93 -3.62
CA THR A 164 1.10 -21.88 -2.52
C THR A 164 -0.11 -21.82 -1.58
N ARG A 165 -0.41 -22.94 -0.93
CA ARG A 165 -1.45 -23.02 0.09
C ARG A 165 -1.18 -22.02 1.23
N ALA A 166 0.05 -21.97 1.72
CA ALA A 166 0.42 -21.12 2.86
C ALA A 166 0.24 -19.62 2.60
N ALA A 167 0.67 -19.12 1.44
CA ALA A 167 0.51 -17.71 1.08
C ALA A 167 -0.97 -17.38 0.82
N SER A 168 -1.70 -18.26 0.15
CA SER A 168 -3.15 -18.13 -0.08
C SER A 168 -3.92 -18.09 1.24
N GLU A 169 -3.59 -18.97 2.20
CA GLU A 169 -4.21 -18.99 3.52
C GLU A 169 -3.93 -17.70 4.30
N ASN A 170 -2.69 -17.21 4.29
CA ASN A 170 -2.32 -15.96 4.94
C ASN A 170 -3.16 -14.77 4.40
N ALA A 171 -3.25 -14.64 3.07
CA ALA A 171 -4.03 -13.57 2.44
C ALA A 171 -5.53 -13.71 2.73
N ALA A 172 -6.08 -14.91 2.65
CA ALA A 172 -7.49 -15.17 2.96
C ALA A 172 -7.82 -14.87 4.43
N ARG A 173 -7.03 -15.40 5.37
CA ARG A 173 -7.23 -15.12 6.81
C ARG A 173 -7.16 -13.63 7.11
N PHE A 174 -6.22 -12.92 6.49
CA PHE A 174 -6.13 -11.47 6.65
C PHE A 174 -7.40 -10.79 6.13
N ALA A 175 -7.92 -11.17 4.96
CA ALA A 175 -9.12 -10.56 4.37
C ALA A 175 -10.36 -10.75 5.26
N PHE A 176 -10.59 -11.94 5.79
CA PHE A 176 -11.71 -12.22 6.68
C PHE A 176 -11.56 -11.51 8.03
N LYS A 177 -10.36 -11.54 8.62
CA LYS A 177 -10.09 -10.81 9.86
C LYS A 177 -10.28 -9.30 9.68
N PHE A 178 -9.77 -8.73 8.59
CA PHE A 178 -9.99 -7.33 8.24
C PHE A 178 -11.49 -7.01 8.10
N ALA A 179 -12.24 -7.87 7.43
CA ALA A 179 -13.69 -7.71 7.29
C ALA A 179 -14.38 -7.68 8.65
N GLN A 180 -14.09 -8.63 9.52
CA GLN A 180 -14.65 -8.72 10.87
C GLN A 180 -14.31 -7.48 11.72
N GLU A 181 -13.03 -7.07 11.78
CA GLU A 181 -12.55 -5.96 12.59
C GLU A 181 -13.05 -4.59 12.12
N ASN A 182 -13.38 -4.46 10.82
CA ASN A 182 -13.81 -3.20 10.21
C ASN A 182 -15.29 -3.16 9.85
N GLY A 183 -16.11 -4.10 10.35
CA GLY A 183 -17.55 -4.13 10.12
C GLY A 183 -17.93 -4.34 8.65
N ARG A 184 -17.03 -4.94 7.87
CA ARG A 184 -17.29 -5.33 6.48
C ARG A 184 -18.15 -6.59 6.45
N ARG A 185 -18.95 -6.77 5.43
CA ARG A 185 -19.96 -7.83 5.38
C ARG A 185 -19.61 -8.98 4.46
N LYS A 186 -18.79 -8.72 3.42
CA LYS A 186 -18.52 -9.69 2.37
C LYS A 186 -17.05 -9.74 1.98
N VAL A 187 -16.54 -10.96 1.78
CA VAL A 187 -15.24 -11.23 1.17
C VAL A 187 -15.45 -11.96 -0.15
N THR A 188 -14.92 -11.41 -1.23
CA THR A 188 -14.94 -12.01 -2.57
C THR A 188 -13.55 -12.50 -2.95
N ALA A 189 -13.38 -13.80 -3.19
CA ALA A 189 -12.15 -14.35 -3.75
C ALA A 189 -12.09 -14.13 -5.27
N VAL A 190 -11.06 -13.46 -5.73
CA VAL A 190 -10.89 -13.15 -7.16
C VAL A 190 -9.81 -14.05 -7.78
N HIS A 191 -10.15 -14.73 -8.89
CA HIS A 191 -9.32 -15.78 -9.48
C HIS A 191 -9.57 -15.95 -10.99
N LYS A 192 -8.81 -16.85 -11.64
CA LYS A 192 -9.03 -17.30 -13.01
C LYS A 192 -9.04 -18.85 -13.11
N ALA A 193 -9.61 -19.52 -12.13
CA ALA A 193 -9.59 -20.97 -11.99
C ALA A 193 -10.27 -21.76 -13.13
N ASN A 194 -11.11 -21.10 -13.95
CA ASN A 194 -11.65 -21.71 -15.16
C ASN A 194 -10.57 -22.00 -16.22
N VAL A 195 -9.46 -21.26 -16.21
CA VAL A 195 -8.29 -21.42 -17.09
C VAL A 195 -7.12 -21.99 -16.30
N LEU A 196 -6.74 -21.34 -15.21
CA LEU A 196 -5.62 -21.72 -14.34
C LEU A 196 -6.09 -22.68 -13.22
N LYS A 197 -6.48 -23.89 -13.63
CA LYS A 197 -7.16 -24.86 -12.78
C LYS A 197 -6.32 -25.33 -11.59
N GLN A 198 -4.99 -25.36 -11.71
CA GLN A 198 -4.11 -25.79 -10.62
C GLN A 198 -3.73 -24.63 -9.71
N SER A 199 -3.16 -23.55 -10.25
CA SER A 199 -2.69 -22.42 -9.44
C SER A 199 -3.85 -21.60 -8.85
N ASP A 200 -4.70 -20.99 -9.67
CA ASP A 200 -5.83 -20.21 -9.18
C ASP A 200 -6.92 -21.10 -8.54
N GLY A 201 -7.02 -22.37 -8.99
CA GLY A 201 -7.86 -23.37 -8.35
C GLY A 201 -7.45 -23.65 -6.90
N LEU A 202 -6.15 -23.78 -6.62
CA LEU A 202 -5.62 -23.91 -5.26
C LEU A 202 -5.95 -22.67 -4.40
N PHE A 203 -5.73 -21.46 -4.96
CA PHE A 203 -6.07 -20.21 -4.26
C PHE A 203 -7.54 -20.17 -3.86
N LEU A 204 -8.45 -20.49 -4.80
CA LEU A 204 -9.88 -20.50 -4.55
C LEU A 204 -10.29 -21.55 -3.52
N GLU A 205 -9.73 -22.77 -3.61
CA GLU A 205 -9.97 -23.85 -2.63
C GLU A 205 -9.62 -23.38 -1.22
N VAL A 206 -8.43 -22.79 -1.04
CA VAL A 206 -7.98 -22.29 0.26
C VAL A 206 -8.87 -21.15 0.78
N CYS A 207 -9.28 -20.21 -0.09
CA CYS A 207 -10.23 -19.16 0.32
C CYS A 207 -11.55 -19.73 0.83
N ARG A 208 -12.08 -20.77 0.16
CA ARG A 208 -13.31 -21.47 0.59
C ARG A 208 -13.13 -22.18 1.94
N GLU A 209 -11.99 -22.83 2.15
CA GLU A 209 -11.66 -23.45 3.44
C GLU A 209 -11.61 -22.42 4.57
N VAL A 210 -10.90 -21.31 4.36
CA VAL A 210 -10.81 -20.23 5.35
C VAL A 210 -12.18 -19.62 5.64
N ALA A 211 -13.03 -19.42 4.64
CA ALA A 211 -14.37 -18.87 4.80
C ALA A 211 -15.22 -19.65 5.81
N THR A 212 -15.02 -20.96 5.92
CA THR A 212 -15.77 -21.80 6.89
C THR A 212 -15.52 -21.40 8.36
N HIS A 213 -14.44 -20.67 8.66
CA HIS A 213 -14.11 -20.22 10.00
C HIS A 213 -14.73 -18.85 10.34
N TYR A 214 -15.39 -18.19 9.38
CA TYR A 214 -15.99 -16.86 9.51
C TYR A 214 -17.45 -16.85 9.02
N PRO A 215 -18.35 -17.63 9.67
CA PRO A 215 -19.73 -17.84 9.19
C PRO A 215 -20.57 -16.55 9.18
N GLU A 216 -20.14 -15.50 9.89
CA GLU A 216 -20.80 -14.20 9.91
C GLU A 216 -20.44 -13.29 8.72
N ILE A 217 -19.40 -13.64 7.94
CA ILE A 217 -18.98 -12.90 6.76
C ILE A 217 -19.48 -13.64 5.52
N GLU A 218 -20.23 -12.94 4.68
CA GLU A 218 -20.65 -13.47 3.38
C GLU A 218 -19.40 -13.76 2.52
N PHE A 219 -19.38 -14.92 1.87
CA PHE A 219 -18.30 -15.29 0.96
C PHE A 219 -18.85 -15.61 -0.42
N ASP A 220 -18.26 -15.00 -1.45
CA ASP A 220 -18.43 -15.39 -2.84
C ASP A 220 -17.08 -15.47 -3.57
N ASP A 221 -17.11 -15.99 -4.80
CA ASP A 221 -15.95 -16.01 -5.68
C ASP A 221 -16.29 -15.50 -7.08
N ARG A 222 -15.34 -14.79 -7.68
CA ARG A 222 -15.53 -14.24 -9.04
C ARG A 222 -14.26 -14.38 -9.89
N MET A 223 -14.44 -14.61 -11.19
CA MET A 223 -13.35 -14.53 -12.14
C MET A 223 -12.86 -13.09 -12.29
N ILE A 224 -11.56 -12.88 -12.43
CA ILE A 224 -10.93 -11.54 -12.51
C ILE A 224 -11.56 -10.65 -13.59
N ASP A 225 -11.82 -11.20 -14.77
CA ASP A 225 -12.45 -10.46 -15.87
C ASP A 225 -13.89 -10.02 -15.51
N ALA A 226 -14.68 -10.87 -14.88
CA ALA A 226 -16.01 -10.53 -14.38
C ALA A 226 -15.93 -9.52 -13.22
N THR A 227 -14.93 -9.62 -12.35
CA THR A 227 -14.69 -8.67 -11.26
C THR A 227 -14.39 -7.27 -11.80
N VAL A 228 -13.47 -7.16 -12.76
CA VAL A 228 -13.12 -5.86 -13.38
C VAL A 228 -14.34 -5.24 -14.08
N ALA A 229 -15.10 -6.03 -14.84
CA ALA A 229 -16.33 -5.56 -15.47
C ALA A 229 -17.38 -5.10 -14.43
N GLY A 230 -17.55 -5.88 -13.36
CA GLY A 230 -18.46 -5.55 -12.27
C GLY A 230 -18.07 -4.28 -11.51
N LEU A 231 -16.79 -4.10 -11.18
CA LEU A 231 -16.30 -2.88 -10.53
C LEU A 231 -16.60 -1.61 -11.34
N VAL A 232 -16.47 -1.69 -12.68
CA VAL A 232 -16.81 -0.57 -13.57
C VAL A 232 -18.30 -0.33 -13.65
N ALA A 233 -19.11 -1.40 -13.59
CA ALA A 233 -20.58 -1.29 -13.75
C ALA A 233 -21.29 -0.94 -12.45
N ASN A 234 -20.98 -1.66 -11.37
CA ASN A 234 -21.66 -1.57 -10.07
C ASN A 234 -20.64 -1.78 -8.93
N PRO A 235 -19.77 -0.80 -8.63
CA PRO A 235 -18.74 -0.94 -7.60
C PRO A 235 -19.29 -1.20 -6.20
N GLU A 236 -20.52 -0.80 -5.92
CA GLU A 236 -21.23 -1.01 -4.65
C GLU A 236 -21.53 -2.48 -4.34
N ASP A 237 -21.42 -3.39 -5.32
CA ASP A 237 -21.59 -4.82 -5.12
C ASP A 237 -20.37 -5.48 -4.45
N PHE A 238 -19.27 -4.74 -4.34
CA PHE A 238 -17.99 -5.21 -3.80
C PHE A 238 -17.69 -4.59 -2.45
N ASP A 239 -17.05 -5.37 -1.56
CA ASP A 239 -16.69 -4.93 -0.22
C ASP A 239 -15.21 -5.24 0.05
N VAL A 240 -14.84 -6.46 0.41
CA VAL A 240 -13.46 -6.89 0.55
C VAL A 240 -13.11 -7.88 -0.56
N LEU A 241 -12.09 -7.58 -1.34
CA LEU A 241 -11.59 -8.44 -2.41
C LEU A 241 -10.29 -9.07 -1.97
N VAL A 242 -10.15 -10.39 -2.07
CA VAL A 242 -8.88 -11.09 -1.85
C VAL A 242 -8.44 -11.78 -3.15
N MET A 243 -7.16 -11.61 -3.52
CA MET A 243 -6.68 -12.08 -4.81
C MET A 243 -5.16 -12.30 -4.85
N PRO A 244 -4.68 -13.14 -5.81
CA PRO A 244 -3.27 -13.28 -6.13
C PRO A 244 -2.61 -11.94 -6.50
N ASN A 245 -1.29 -11.93 -6.41
CA ASN A 245 -0.45 -10.75 -6.49
C ASN A 245 -0.70 -9.88 -7.72
N GLN A 246 -0.64 -10.46 -8.91
CA GLN A 246 -0.79 -9.70 -10.15
C GLN A 246 -2.19 -9.09 -10.30
N TYR A 247 -3.22 -9.82 -9.95
CA TYR A 247 -4.59 -9.30 -10.02
C TYR A 247 -4.78 -8.16 -9.03
N GLY A 248 -4.23 -8.31 -7.81
CA GLY A 248 -4.29 -7.27 -6.78
C GLY A 248 -3.60 -5.98 -7.18
N ASP A 249 -2.49 -6.06 -7.92
CA ASP A 249 -1.82 -4.89 -8.45
C ASP A 249 -2.71 -4.11 -9.43
N ILE A 250 -3.27 -4.83 -10.42
CA ILE A 250 -4.08 -4.21 -11.48
C ILE A 250 -5.41 -3.67 -10.91
N VAL A 251 -6.09 -4.46 -10.08
CA VAL A 251 -7.41 -4.09 -9.54
C VAL A 251 -7.32 -2.94 -8.55
N SER A 252 -6.24 -2.86 -7.75
CA SER A 252 -6.07 -1.74 -6.82
C SER A 252 -5.92 -0.41 -7.54
N ASP A 253 -5.21 -0.37 -8.68
CA ASP A 253 -5.04 0.85 -9.48
C ASP A 253 -6.34 1.24 -10.19
N LEU A 254 -7.12 0.25 -10.66
CA LEU A 254 -8.47 0.49 -11.17
C LEU A 254 -9.35 1.14 -10.10
N CYS A 255 -9.42 0.54 -8.89
CA CYS A 255 -10.25 1.05 -7.81
C CYS A 255 -9.80 2.46 -7.35
N ALA A 256 -8.48 2.70 -7.26
CA ALA A 256 -7.95 4.02 -6.96
C ALA A 256 -8.39 5.07 -8.00
N SER A 257 -8.35 4.71 -9.29
CA SER A 257 -8.81 5.59 -10.36
C SER A 257 -10.30 5.91 -10.29
N MET A 258 -11.10 5.01 -9.71
CA MET A 258 -12.54 5.22 -9.53
C MET A 258 -12.86 6.22 -8.42
N VAL A 259 -11.98 6.46 -7.46
CA VAL A 259 -12.22 7.32 -6.28
C VAL A 259 -11.46 8.66 -6.30
N GLY A 260 -10.95 9.06 -7.45
CA GLY A 260 -10.24 10.34 -7.62
C GLY A 260 -8.78 10.21 -8.02
N GLY A 261 -8.31 8.99 -8.29
CA GLY A 261 -6.96 8.70 -8.78
C GLY A 261 -6.03 8.10 -7.73
N LEU A 262 -4.84 7.71 -8.20
CA LEU A 262 -3.82 7.04 -7.35
C LEU A 262 -3.38 7.89 -6.15
N GLY A 263 -3.46 9.22 -6.25
CA GLY A 263 -3.17 10.16 -5.16
C GLY A 263 -4.17 10.12 -3.99
N MET A 264 -5.24 9.32 -4.09
CA MET A 264 -6.27 9.18 -3.05
C MET A 264 -6.25 7.80 -2.38
N SER A 265 -5.47 6.84 -2.87
CA SER A 265 -5.50 5.46 -2.40
C SER A 265 -4.33 5.15 -1.45
N PRO A 266 -4.60 4.96 -0.15
CA PRO A 266 -3.60 4.52 0.81
C PRO A 266 -3.32 3.02 0.69
N GLY A 267 -2.17 2.62 1.24
CA GLY A 267 -1.80 1.23 1.30
C GLY A 267 -0.87 0.88 2.45
N VAL A 268 -0.83 -0.41 2.76
CA VAL A 268 0.12 -0.98 3.70
C VAL A 268 0.54 -2.38 3.24
N ASN A 269 1.84 -2.67 3.32
CA ASN A 269 2.38 -4.00 3.15
C ASN A 269 2.66 -4.59 4.54
N ILE A 270 2.08 -5.75 4.83
CA ILE A 270 2.06 -6.34 6.16
C ILE A 270 2.81 -7.66 6.14
N GLY A 271 3.84 -7.75 6.98
CA GLY A 271 4.57 -8.96 7.32
C GLY A 271 4.34 -9.35 8.78
N GLU A 272 4.90 -10.48 9.18
CA GLU A 272 4.80 -10.96 10.57
C GLU A 272 5.43 -9.98 11.57
N HIS A 273 6.53 -9.33 11.18
CA HIS A 273 7.36 -8.51 12.06
C HIS A 273 7.47 -7.05 11.64
N ALA A 274 6.85 -6.67 10.52
CA ALA A 274 6.93 -5.31 10.00
C ALA A 274 5.70 -4.93 9.19
N ALA A 275 5.31 -3.65 9.28
CA ALA A 275 4.32 -3.03 8.42
C ALA A 275 4.92 -1.80 7.73
N VAL A 276 4.77 -1.73 6.41
CA VAL A 276 5.28 -0.62 5.58
C VAL A 276 4.10 0.10 4.95
N TYR A 277 3.82 1.30 5.45
CA TYR A 277 2.75 2.18 4.96
C TYR A 277 3.25 2.99 3.78
N GLU A 278 2.56 2.92 2.66
CA GLU A 278 2.93 3.59 1.42
C GLU A 278 1.71 3.99 0.60
N ALA A 279 1.85 5.02 -0.23
CA ALA A 279 0.85 5.35 -1.23
C ALA A 279 0.89 4.35 -2.41
N THR A 280 -0.22 4.23 -3.12
CA THR A 280 -0.33 3.35 -4.30
C THR A 280 0.48 3.87 -5.49
N HIS A 281 0.58 5.20 -5.64
CA HIS A 281 1.22 5.85 -6.80
C HIS A 281 2.75 5.71 -6.83
N GLY A 282 3.34 5.91 -8.01
CA GLY A 282 4.78 5.96 -8.23
C GLY A 282 5.43 7.30 -7.87
N ALA A 283 6.71 7.43 -8.20
CA ALA A 283 7.57 8.56 -7.82
C ALA A 283 7.35 9.87 -8.61
N ALA A 284 6.64 9.83 -9.75
CA ALA A 284 6.35 10.99 -10.60
C ALA A 284 7.52 11.99 -10.74
N PRO A 285 8.69 11.58 -11.29
CA PRO A 285 9.91 12.38 -11.31
C PRO A 285 9.77 13.69 -12.10
N ASP A 286 8.85 13.75 -13.03
CA ASP A 286 8.53 14.92 -13.88
C ASP A 286 7.94 16.09 -13.10
N ILE A 287 7.35 15.86 -11.94
CA ILE A 287 6.80 16.91 -11.06
C ILE A 287 7.53 17.02 -9.71
N ALA A 288 8.62 16.28 -9.55
CA ALA A 288 9.41 16.30 -8.31
C ALA A 288 9.97 17.70 -8.00
N GLY A 289 9.82 18.14 -6.75
CA GLY A 289 10.30 19.45 -6.27
C GLY A 289 9.50 20.65 -6.76
N LEU A 290 8.42 20.44 -7.54
CA LEU A 290 7.57 21.55 -8.02
C LEU A 290 6.52 21.98 -6.99
N ASN A 291 6.40 21.30 -5.86
CA ASN A 291 5.41 21.59 -4.81
C ASN A 291 3.95 21.51 -5.31
N VAL A 292 3.66 20.54 -6.19
CA VAL A 292 2.32 20.35 -6.80
C VAL A 292 1.74 18.96 -6.57
N ALA A 293 2.50 18.06 -5.96
CA ALA A 293 2.07 16.68 -5.71
C ALA A 293 0.93 16.63 -4.67
N ASN A 294 -0.04 15.76 -4.89
CA ASN A 294 -1.09 15.46 -3.92
C ASN A 294 -0.58 14.47 -2.86
N PRO A 295 -0.46 14.86 -1.58
CA PRO A 295 0.06 13.98 -0.54
C PRO A 295 -1.02 13.10 0.12
N THR A 296 -2.29 13.18 -0.29
CA THR A 296 -3.44 12.59 0.42
C THR A 296 -3.30 11.09 0.60
N ALA A 297 -2.89 10.35 -0.43
CA ALA A 297 -2.72 8.90 -0.33
C ALA A 297 -1.71 8.51 0.77
N LEU A 298 -0.58 9.20 0.85
CA LEU A 298 0.42 8.92 1.89
C LEU A 298 -0.04 9.43 3.26
N MET A 299 -0.75 10.55 3.33
CA MET A 299 -1.38 11.04 4.56
C MET A 299 -2.39 10.02 5.12
N LEU A 300 -3.23 9.44 4.28
CA LEU A 300 -4.16 8.39 4.67
C LEU A 300 -3.43 7.09 5.07
N SER A 301 -2.31 6.77 4.42
CA SER A 301 -1.44 5.67 4.86
C SER A 301 -0.85 5.96 6.25
N GLY A 302 -0.50 7.22 6.53
CA GLY A 302 -0.10 7.70 7.87
C GLY A 302 -1.22 7.57 8.90
N VAL A 303 -2.49 7.81 8.53
CA VAL A 303 -3.66 7.56 9.38
C VAL A 303 -3.80 6.08 9.71
N MET A 304 -3.64 5.19 8.72
CA MET A 304 -3.62 3.75 8.97
C MET A 304 -2.49 3.34 9.92
N MET A 305 -1.30 3.93 9.76
CA MET A 305 -0.16 3.72 10.65
C MET A 305 -0.46 4.15 12.09
N LEU A 306 -1.06 5.32 12.29
CA LEU A 306 -1.45 5.81 13.63
C LEU A 306 -2.44 4.84 14.30
N ARG A 307 -3.40 4.29 13.57
CA ARG A 307 -4.33 3.29 14.10
C ARG A 307 -3.59 2.02 14.57
N GLN A 308 -2.63 1.53 13.80
CA GLN A 308 -1.82 0.37 14.22
C GLN A 308 -0.98 0.67 15.47
N LEU A 309 -0.48 1.90 15.61
CA LEU A 309 0.27 2.34 16.79
C LEU A 309 -0.62 2.56 18.05
N GLY A 310 -1.93 2.39 17.91
CA GLY A 310 -2.90 2.64 19.01
C GLY A 310 -3.28 4.12 19.19
N GLU A 311 -2.79 5.00 18.31
CA GLU A 311 -3.04 6.45 18.35
C GLU A 311 -4.36 6.82 17.63
N THR A 312 -5.46 6.17 18.04
CA THR A 312 -6.77 6.28 17.38
C THR A 312 -7.31 7.71 17.35
N GLN A 313 -7.10 8.49 18.42
CA GLN A 313 -7.56 9.89 18.45
C GLN A 313 -6.84 10.75 17.43
N ALA A 314 -5.51 10.62 17.33
CA ALA A 314 -4.71 11.33 16.35
C ALA A 314 -5.05 10.91 14.92
N ALA A 315 -5.27 9.61 14.70
CA ALA A 315 -5.72 9.08 13.41
C ALA A 315 -7.05 9.71 12.98
N ASN A 316 -8.04 9.76 13.88
CA ASN A 316 -9.35 10.33 13.60
C ASN A 316 -9.27 11.84 13.35
N LEU A 317 -8.44 12.59 14.09
CA LEU A 317 -8.19 14.02 13.84
C LEU A 317 -7.61 14.26 12.44
N CYS A 318 -6.58 13.50 12.06
CA CYS A 318 -5.99 13.62 10.73
C CYS A 318 -7.02 13.32 9.63
N GLU A 319 -7.74 12.21 9.76
CA GLU A 319 -8.73 11.78 8.77
C GLU A 319 -9.87 12.79 8.63
N GLN A 320 -10.42 13.26 9.75
CA GLN A 320 -11.48 14.28 9.73
C GLN A 320 -10.98 15.58 9.09
N ALA A 321 -9.77 16.03 9.43
CA ALA A 321 -9.21 17.25 8.86
C ALA A 321 -9.00 17.13 7.33
N ILE A 322 -8.50 15.98 6.87
CA ILE A 322 -8.37 15.69 5.44
C ILE A 322 -9.74 15.73 4.75
N HIS A 323 -10.76 15.06 5.31
CA HIS A 323 -12.11 15.03 4.78
C HIS A 323 -12.74 16.45 4.69
N GLU A 324 -12.55 17.28 5.73
CA GLU A 324 -13.09 18.65 5.73
C GLU A 324 -12.43 19.52 4.66
N VAL A 325 -11.11 19.49 4.52
CA VAL A 325 -10.38 20.26 3.49
C VAL A 325 -10.78 19.81 2.08
N LEU A 326 -10.90 18.49 1.85
CA LEU A 326 -11.38 17.96 0.58
C LEU A 326 -12.82 18.42 0.28
N LYS A 327 -13.71 18.37 1.27
CA LYS A 327 -15.10 18.78 1.14
C LYS A 327 -15.26 20.27 0.84
N GLU A 328 -14.43 21.12 1.45
CA GLU A 328 -14.41 22.57 1.23
C GLU A 328 -13.94 22.94 -0.18
N ARG A 329 -13.04 22.16 -0.79
CA ARG A 329 -12.47 22.37 -2.13
C ARG A 329 -11.75 23.71 -2.34
N VAL A 330 -11.39 24.41 -1.26
CA VAL A 330 -10.72 25.71 -1.35
C VAL A 330 -9.22 25.54 -1.56
N HIS A 331 -8.60 24.65 -0.76
CA HIS A 331 -7.17 24.39 -0.80
C HIS A 331 -6.91 22.95 -1.23
N VAL A 332 -7.29 22.56 -2.44
CA VAL A 332 -7.04 21.23 -3.00
C VAL A 332 -6.08 21.32 -4.18
N THR A 333 -5.32 20.25 -4.39
CA THR A 333 -4.29 20.15 -5.43
C THR A 333 -4.88 20.09 -6.84
N ARG A 334 -4.01 20.27 -7.83
CA ARG A 334 -4.42 20.39 -9.25
C ARG A 334 -5.11 19.14 -9.79
N ASP A 335 -4.67 17.96 -9.40
CA ASP A 335 -5.27 16.67 -9.78
C ASP A 335 -6.70 16.51 -9.24
N LEU A 336 -7.02 17.18 -8.13
CA LEU A 336 -8.37 17.27 -7.55
C LEU A 336 -9.21 18.45 -8.10
N GLY A 337 -8.70 19.16 -9.10
CA GLY A 337 -9.37 20.29 -9.73
C GLY A 337 -9.19 21.62 -9.01
N GLY A 338 -8.24 21.75 -8.09
CA GLY A 338 -7.86 22.98 -7.42
C GLY A 338 -6.61 23.64 -7.99
N THR A 339 -6.03 24.55 -7.21
CA THR A 339 -4.80 25.28 -7.57
C THR A 339 -3.77 25.30 -6.46
N ALA A 340 -4.08 24.69 -5.30
CA ALA A 340 -3.19 24.69 -4.16
C ALA A 340 -1.92 23.86 -4.44
N SER A 341 -0.81 24.36 -3.95
CA SER A 341 0.44 23.61 -3.87
C SER A 341 0.34 22.53 -2.78
N THR A 342 1.29 21.58 -2.78
CA THR A 342 1.41 20.55 -1.73
C THR A 342 1.49 21.19 -0.34
N SER A 343 2.27 22.26 -0.21
CA SER A 343 2.44 22.97 1.06
C SER A 343 1.18 23.71 1.52
N GLU A 344 0.46 24.40 0.63
CA GLU A 344 -0.80 25.10 0.97
C GLU A 344 -1.90 24.10 1.37
N TYR A 345 -2.02 22.97 0.66
CA TYR A 345 -2.94 21.91 1.01
C TYR A 345 -2.59 21.32 2.40
N THR A 346 -1.30 21.03 2.64
CA THR A 346 -0.82 20.51 3.93
C THR A 346 -1.12 21.48 5.07
N GLU A 347 -0.86 22.78 4.86
CA GLU A 347 -1.11 23.82 5.88
C GLU A 347 -2.61 23.96 6.19
N ALA A 348 -3.47 23.84 5.18
CA ALA A 348 -4.92 23.84 5.38
C ALA A 348 -5.35 22.68 6.30
N ILE A 349 -4.79 21.46 6.10
CA ILE A 349 -5.07 20.30 6.94
C ILE A 349 -4.53 20.51 8.37
N VAL A 350 -3.30 21.00 8.53
CA VAL A 350 -2.70 21.31 9.84
C VAL A 350 -3.60 22.30 10.61
N ASN A 351 -4.05 23.36 9.96
CA ASN A 351 -4.94 24.35 10.56
C ASN A 351 -6.29 23.75 10.97
N LYS A 352 -6.80 22.76 10.23
CA LYS A 352 -8.00 22.01 10.63
C LYS A 352 -7.73 21.15 11.86
N ILE A 353 -6.64 20.40 11.89
CA ILE A 353 -6.26 19.58 13.04
C ILE A 353 -6.20 20.46 14.30
N MET A 354 -5.53 21.61 14.24
CA MET A 354 -5.40 22.53 15.37
C MET A 354 -6.73 23.13 15.84
N LYS A 355 -7.74 23.20 14.97
CA LYS A 355 -9.09 23.69 15.33
C LYS A 355 -9.97 22.58 15.90
N LEU A 356 -9.70 21.31 15.55
CA LEU A 356 -10.48 20.16 15.99
C LEU A 356 -9.94 19.54 17.29
N ALA A 357 -8.64 19.75 17.58
CA ALA A 357 -7.98 19.32 18.82
C ALA A 357 -8.37 20.19 20.02
#